data_61cd3958484abe5447ecce0e29973b2f
#
_entry.id   61cd3958484abe5447ecce0e29973b2f
#
_cell.length_a   1.000
_cell.length_b   1.000
_cell.length_c   1.000
_cell.angle_alpha   90.00
_cell.angle_beta   90.00
_cell.angle_gamma   90.00
#
_symmetry.space_group_name_H-M   'P 1'
#
loop_
_entity.id
_entity.type
_entity.pdbx_description
1 polymer ?
#
loop_
_entity_poly.entity_id
_entity_poly.type
_entity_poly.pdbx_seq_one_letter_code
_entity_poly.pdbx_strand_id
1 'polypeptide(L)'
;CTGAVLALLREQLEEKAHCRQQDKDCSFFVRLSKPVLEALASDELQKDKKFYDDKVGSYLKALLEEYCALPYAERERIYYKQQLQSIELAITSQEKLKLTLNSRKKPTGGTAAPNNITYLKPLCIQKDTEQLYNYLVGMTSAQPGGPWGMGCVRLSSIKKLSSLKCSGFISAADRQKIAEAIQKNGVQYLPEQGARQTILVQLTPFGERKYQQILHLRPQYARKEGAVYTFTCTPRQVENYFFKFGHDAKILAPQELADKFKRMYESAAAQYE
;
A
#
# COMPACT_ATOMS: atom_id res chain seq x y z
N CYS A 1 -14.76 6.96 -7.00
CA CYS A 1 -13.53 6.13 -7.02
C CYS A 1 -13.73 4.74 -6.41
N THR A 2 -14.56 4.59 -5.37
CA THR A 2 -14.84 3.28 -4.73
C THR A 2 -15.55 2.31 -5.69
N GLY A 3 -16.40 2.79 -6.59
CA GLY A 3 -17.11 1.98 -7.58
C GLY A 3 -16.20 1.32 -8.62
N ALA A 4 -15.13 1.99 -9.05
CA ALA A 4 -14.21 1.43 -10.03
C ALA A 4 -13.33 0.31 -9.45
N VAL A 5 -12.93 0.44 -8.18
CA VAL A 5 -12.16 -0.61 -7.47
C VAL A 5 -13.03 -1.83 -7.21
N LEU A 6 -14.30 -1.62 -6.83
CA LEU A 6 -15.27 -2.72 -6.65
C LEU A 6 -15.61 -3.40 -7.97
N ALA A 7 -15.71 -2.66 -9.09
CA ALA A 7 -15.91 -3.23 -10.42
C ALA A 7 -14.70 -4.08 -10.84
N LEU A 8 -13.47 -3.60 -10.63
CA LEU A 8 -12.23 -4.34 -10.94
C LEU A 8 -12.05 -5.58 -10.07
N LEU A 9 -12.40 -5.50 -8.79
CA LEU A 9 -12.37 -6.67 -7.90
C LEU A 9 -13.46 -7.68 -8.28
N ARG A 10 -14.64 -7.22 -8.70
CA ARG A 10 -15.69 -8.09 -9.25
C ARG A 10 -15.24 -8.75 -10.53
N GLU A 11 -14.68 -8.01 -11.49
CA GLU A 11 -14.18 -8.55 -12.75
C GLU A 11 -13.06 -9.60 -12.52
N GLN A 12 -12.12 -9.34 -11.62
CA GLN A 12 -11.08 -10.30 -11.23
C GLN A 12 -11.63 -11.51 -10.46
N LEU A 13 -12.68 -11.32 -9.67
CA LEU A 13 -13.36 -12.40 -8.97
C LEU A 13 -14.25 -13.19 -9.94
N GLU A 14 -14.88 -12.53 -10.89
CA GLU A 14 -15.69 -13.17 -11.95
C GLU A 14 -14.81 -13.93 -12.94
N GLU A 15 -13.63 -13.41 -13.35
CA GLU A 15 -12.65 -14.17 -14.13
C GLU A 15 -12.15 -15.41 -13.37
N LYS A 16 -11.84 -15.25 -12.07
CA LYS A 16 -11.46 -16.39 -11.23
C LYS A 16 -12.62 -17.35 -10.96
N ALA A 17 -13.85 -16.86 -10.89
CA ALA A 17 -15.05 -17.67 -10.77
C ALA A 17 -15.36 -18.42 -12.06
N HIS A 18 -15.20 -17.81 -13.23
CA HIS A 18 -15.33 -18.48 -14.53
C HIS A 18 -14.29 -19.60 -14.72
N CYS A 19 -13.04 -19.40 -14.28
CA CYS A 19 -12.05 -20.48 -14.22
C CYS A 19 -12.42 -21.61 -13.25
N ARG A 20 -13.25 -21.32 -12.24
CA ARG A 20 -13.71 -22.30 -11.23
C ARG A 20 -15.09 -22.92 -11.50
N GLN A 21 -15.77 -22.51 -12.56
CA GLN A 21 -17.13 -23.00 -12.89
C GLN A 21 -17.21 -24.51 -13.24
N GLN A 22 -16.07 -25.21 -13.24
CA GLN A 22 -16.03 -26.66 -13.31
C GLN A 22 -15.86 -27.35 -11.95
N ASP A 23 -15.61 -26.63 -10.88
CA ASP A 23 -15.45 -27.21 -9.55
C ASP A 23 -16.74 -27.05 -8.74
N LYS A 24 -17.31 -28.20 -8.36
CA LYS A 24 -18.39 -28.34 -7.38
C LYS A 24 -18.08 -27.53 -6.12
N ASP A 25 -19.13 -27.09 -5.41
CA ASP A 25 -19.02 -26.39 -4.11
C ASP A 25 -17.87 -26.95 -3.27
N CYS A 26 -16.80 -26.16 -3.12
CA CYS A 26 -15.67 -26.53 -2.28
C CYS A 26 -16.04 -26.27 -0.84
N SER A 27 -16.22 -27.33 -0.07
CA SER A 27 -16.28 -27.19 1.39
C SER A 27 -14.87 -27.26 1.97
N PHE A 28 -14.57 -26.37 2.92
CA PHE A 28 -13.34 -26.44 3.70
C PHE A 28 -13.67 -26.47 5.19
N PHE A 29 -12.85 -27.16 5.96
CA PHE A 29 -13.03 -27.28 7.40
C PHE A 29 -12.05 -26.39 8.13
N VAL A 30 -12.54 -25.58 9.09
CA VAL A 30 -11.74 -24.75 9.95
C VAL A 30 -11.88 -25.24 11.38
N ARG A 31 -10.75 -25.50 12.04
CA ARG A 31 -10.73 -25.80 13.47
C ARG A 31 -10.69 -24.47 14.25
N LEU A 32 -11.76 -24.15 14.93
CA LEU A 32 -11.81 -22.97 15.79
C LEU A 32 -11.11 -23.22 17.12
N SER A 33 -10.38 -22.23 17.61
CA SER A 33 -9.78 -22.28 18.94
C SER A 33 -10.82 -22.06 20.02
N LYS A 34 -10.53 -22.56 21.24
CA LYS A 34 -11.44 -22.42 22.39
C LYS A 34 -11.90 -20.98 22.64
N PRO A 35 -11.01 -19.96 22.65
CA PRO A 35 -11.46 -18.56 22.81
C PRO A 35 -12.43 -18.07 21.75
N VAL A 36 -12.29 -18.53 20.49
CA VAL A 36 -13.22 -18.18 19.40
C VAL A 36 -14.57 -18.83 19.62
N LEU A 37 -14.60 -20.08 20.08
CA LEU A 37 -15.85 -20.78 20.42
C LEU A 37 -16.56 -20.13 21.59
N GLU A 38 -15.84 -19.72 22.63
CA GLU A 38 -16.36 -18.98 23.77
C GLU A 38 -16.92 -17.62 23.34
N ALA A 39 -16.23 -16.89 22.48
CA ALA A 39 -16.74 -15.64 21.90
C ALA A 39 -18.02 -15.86 21.09
N LEU A 40 -18.08 -16.91 20.25
CA LEU A 40 -19.28 -17.26 19.50
C LEU A 40 -20.47 -17.69 20.39
N ALA A 41 -20.20 -18.14 21.60
CA ALA A 41 -21.22 -18.46 22.61
C ALA A 41 -21.63 -17.27 23.49
N SER A 42 -20.98 -16.10 23.36
CA SER A 42 -21.33 -14.91 24.15
C SER A 42 -22.72 -14.38 23.83
N ASP A 43 -23.37 -13.77 24.82
CA ASP A 43 -24.76 -13.25 24.69
C ASP A 43 -24.89 -12.20 23.57
N GLU A 44 -23.84 -11.40 23.33
CA GLU A 44 -23.83 -10.39 22.27
C GLU A 44 -23.91 -11.04 20.90
N LEU A 45 -23.04 -12.04 20.64
CA LEU A 45 -23.03 -12.75 19.36
C LEU A 45 -24.20 -13.74 19.20
N GLN A 46 -24.83 -14.18 20.31
CA GLN A 46 -26.05 -14.96 20.23
C GLN A 46 -27.21 -14.14 19.67
N LYS A 47 -27.31 -12.84 20.00
CA LYS A 47 -28.32 -11.95 19.41
C LYS A 47 -28.12 -11.80 17.90
N ASP A 48 -26.88 -11.67 17.45
CA ASP A 48 -26.57 -11.57 16.02
C ASP A 48 -26.90 -12.84 15.26
N LYS A 49 -26.68 -14.02 15.87
CA LYS A 49 -26.98 -15.32 15.23
C LYS A 49 -28.46 -15.51 14.91
N LYS A 50 -29.36 -14.88 15.64
CA LYS A 50 -30.78 -14.93 15.34
C LYS A 50 -31.14 -14.45 13.95
N PHE A 51 -30.39 -13.49 13.42
CA PHE A 51 -30.54 -13.02 12.03
C PHE A 51 -30.12 -14.07 10.99
N TYR A 52 -29.49 -15.16 11.42
CA TYR A 52 -28.97 -16.23 10.58
C TYR A 52 -29.54 -17.61 10.98
N ASP A 53 -30.80 -17.64 11.41
CA ASP A 53 -31.51 -18.84 11.86
C ASP A 53 -30.75 -19.63 12.94
N ASP A 54 -30.05 -18.96 13.83
CA ASP A 54 -29.18 -19.54 14.88
C ASP A 54 -28.07 -20.49 14.34
N LYS A 55 -27.85 -20.52 13.02
CA LYS A 55 -26.84 -21.36 12.38
C LYS A 55 -25.47 -20.65 12.37
N VAL A 56 -24.55 -21.17 13.18
CA VAL A 56 -23.16 -20.65 13.24
C VAL A 56 -22.47 -20.62 11.88
N GLY A 57 -22.73 -21.62 11.04
CA GLY A 57 -22.15 -21.67 9.68
C GLY A 57 -22.64 -20.54 8.78
N SER A 58 -23.93 -20.21 8.81
CA SER A 58 -24.52 -19.09 8.06
C SER A 58 -23.99 -17.76 8.55
N TYR A 59 -23.88 -17.59 9.87
CA TYR A 59 -23.31 -16.39 10.49
C TYR A 59 -21.83 -16.18 10.09
N LEU A 60 -21.01 -17.23 10.19
CA LEU A 60 -19.60 -17.16 9.79
C LEU A 60 -19.43 -16.90 8.29
N LYS A 61 -20.30 -17.48 7.45
CA LYS A 61 -20.31 -17.20 6.02
C LYS A 61 -20.57 -15.72 5.75
N ALA A 62 -21.60 -15.14 6.37
CA ALA A 62 -21.91 -13.73 6.23
C ALA A 62 -20.76 -12.83 6.72
N LEU A 63 -20.13 -13.15 7.85
CA LEU A 63 -18.94 -12.41 8.33
C LEU A 63 -17.78 -12.45 7.32
N LEU A 64 -17.54 -13.59 6.68
CA LEU A 64 -16.48 -13.72 5.67
C LEU A 64 -16.84 -12.95 4.40
N GLU A 65 -18.08 -12.97 3.97
CA GLU A 65 -18.56 -12.20 2.82
C GLU A 65 -18.40 -10.70 3.07
N GLU A 66 -18.81 -10.20 4.24
CA GLU A 66 -18.60 -8.81 4.66
C GLU A 66 -17.11 -8.43 4.73
N TYR A 67 -16.27 -9.28 5.32
CA TYR A 67 -14.84 -9.05 5.36
C TYR A 67 -14.23 -8.98 3.95
N CYS A 68 -14.66 -9.85 3.03
CA CYS A 68 -14.18 -9.84 1.65
C CYS A 68 -14.66 -8.62 0.87
N ALA A 69 -15.84 -8.07 1.21
CA ALA A 69 -16.38 -6.85 0.62
C ALA A 69 -15.64 -5.57 1.06
N LEU A 70 -14.94 -5.61 2.19
CA LEU A 70 -14.18 -4.44 2.66
C LEU A 70 -13.04 -4.08 1.70
N PRO A 71 -12.75 -2.78 1.51
CA PRO A 71 -11.55 -2.33 0.83
C PRO A 71 -10.28 -2.91 1.48
N TYR A 72 -9.23 -3.11 0.67
CA TYR A 72 -7.99 -3.74 1.18
C TYR A 72 -7.42 -3.01 2.40
N ALA A 73 -7.41 -1.67 2.41
CA ALA A 73 -6.90 -0.90 3.55
C ALA A 73 -7.67 -1.16 4.85
N GLU A 74 -8.99 -1.43 4.77
CA GLU A 74 -9.78 -1.79 5.96
C GLU A 74 -9.46 -3.21 6.42
N ARG A 75 -9.37 -4.17 5.50
CA ARG A 75 -8.94 -5.55 5.82
C ARG A 75 -7.54 -5.57 6.44
N GLU A 76 -6.64 -4.73 5.94
CA GLU A 76 -5.29 -4.56 6.48
C GLU A 76 -5.34 -4.08 7.95
N ARG A 77 -6.24 -3.16 8.30
CA ARG A 77 -6.43 -2.69 9.68
C ARG A 77 -6.93 -3.79 10.61
N ILE A 78 -7.83 -4.64 10.14
CA ILE A 78 -8.34 -5.79 10.92
C ILE A 78 -7.22 -6.80 11.14
N TYR A 79 -6.50 -7.16 10.07
CA TYR A 79 -5.40 -8.14 10.12
C TYR A 79 -4.26 -7.69 11.04
N TYR A 80 -3.87 -6.42 10.98
CA TYR A 80 -2.78 -5.86 11.78
C TYR A 80 -3.24 -5.14 13.05
N LYS A 81 -4.43 -5.47 13.59
CA LYS A 81 -5.05 -4.78 14.74
C LYS A 81 -4.09 -4.62 15.93
N GLN A 82 -3.40 -5.69 16.34
CA GLN A 82 -2.47 -5.66 17.47
C GLN A 82 -1.26 -4.74 17.19
N GLN A 83 -0.76 -4.78 15.97
CA GLN A 83 0.34 -3.92 15.54
C GLN A 83 -0.08 -2.45 15.51
N LEU A 84 -1.29 -2.16 15.02
CA LEU A 84 -1.88 -0.82 15.02
C LEU A 84 -2.04 -0.27 16.44
N GLN A 85 -2.54 -1.07 17.38
CA GLN A 85 -2.64 -0.67 18.79
C GLN A 85 -1.28 -0.30 19.38
N SER A 86 -0.23 -1.08 19.07
CA SER A 86 1.14 -0.78 19.51
C SER A 86 1.67 0.52 18.89
N ILE A 87 1.34 0.80 17.64
CA ILE A 87 1.71 2.04 16.94
C ILE A 87 0.96 3.23 17.54
N GLU A 88 -0.35 3.11 17.76
CA GLU A 88 -1.19 4.16 18.33
C GLU A 88 -0.74 4.52 19.75
N LEU A 89 -0.37 3.51 20.55
CA LEU A 89 0.23 3.72 21.86
C LEU A 89 1.54 4.52 21.75
N ALA A 90 2.43 4.15 20.83
CA ALA A 90 3.70 4.84 20.62
C ALA A 90 3.51 6.29 20.12
N ILE A 91 2.48 6.54 19.30
CA ILE A 91 2.11 7.91 18.88
C ILE A 91 1.66 8.73 20.09
N THR A 92 0.75 8.18 20.91
CA THR A 92 0.21 8.86 22.10
C THR A 92 1.29 9.14 23.14
N SER A 93 2.17 8.14 23.38
CA SER A 93 3.29 8.27 24.32
C SER A 93 4.49 9.01 23.74
N GLN A 94 4.44 9.44 22.48
CA GLN A 94 5.55 10.06 21.76
C GLN A 94 6.86 9.26 21.84
N GLU A 95 6.77 7.95 21.67
CA GLU A 95 7.91 7.05 21.71
C GLU A 95 8.44 6.75 20.31
N LYS A 96 9.74 6.56 20.18
CA LYS A 96 10.36 6.08 18.94
C LYS A 96 10.06 4.60 18.72
N LEU A 97 9.93 4.23 17.47
CA LEU A 97 9.78 2.84 17.04
C LEU A 97 11.03 2.36 16.31
N LYS A 98 11.40 1.12 16.57
CA LYS A 98 12.33 0.34 15.76
C LYS A 98 11.53 -0.64 14.93
N LEU A 99 11.64 -0.52 13.61
CA LEU A 99 10.92 -1.34 12.64
C LEU A 99 11.91 -2.27 11.93
N THR A 100 11.58 -3.55 11.83
CA THR A 100 12.23 -4.46 10.91
C THR A 100 11.29 -4.65 9.73
N LEU A 101 11.74 -4.30 8.53
CA LEU A 101 10.92 -4.36 7.32
C LEU A 101 11.18 -5.66 6.55
N ASN A 102 10.18 -6.11 5.79
CA ASN A 102 10.33 -7.19 4.84
C ASN A 102 11.36 -6.79 3.77
N SER A 103 12.33 -7.65 3.48
CA SER A 103 13.29 -7.41 2.41
C SER A 103 12.57 -7.46 1.06
N ARG A 104 12.74 -6.41 0.24
CA ARG A 104 12.20 -6.35 -1.13
C ARG A 104 13.07 -7.11 -2.15
N LYS A 105 14.29 -7.47 -1.79
CA LYS A 105 15.21 -8.20 -2.67
C LYS A 105 15.38 -9.62 -2.15
N LYS A 106 15.10 -10.63 -2.99
CA LYS A 106 15.63 -11.97 -2.80
C LYS A 106 17.16 -11.86 -2.94
N PRO A 107 17.95 -12.40 -2.01
CA PRO A 107 19.40 -12.43 -2.20
C PRO A 107 19.69 -13.30 -3.42
N THR A 108 20.30 -12.71 -4.43
CA THR A 108 21.00 -13.44 -5.49
C THR A 108 22.31 -13.94 -4.86
N GLY A 109 22.33 -15.20 -4.43
CA GLY A 109 23.50 -15.82 -3.79
C GLY A 109 23.42 -15.82 -2.25
N GLY A 110 23.03 -16.90 -1.71
CA GLY A 110 23.21 -17.58 -0.40
C GLY A 110 23.46 -16.81 0.91
N THR A 111 23.58 -15.51 0.94
CA THR A 111 23.73 -14.72 2.16
C THR A 111 22.40 -14.11 2.58
N ALA A 112 22.04 -14.27 3.86
CA ALA A 112 20.83 -13.66 4.41
C ALA A 112 20.80 -12.16 4.10
N ALA A 113 19.71 -11.68 3.49
CA ALA A 113 19.53 -10.25 3.22
C ALA A 113 19.69 -9.46 4.53
N PRO A 114 20.43 -8.34 4.54
CA PRO A 114 20.59 -7.53 5.73
C PRO A 114 19.22 -7.14 6.27
N ASN A 115 19.04 -7.24 7.60
CA ASN A 115 17.83 -6.81 8.26
C ASN A 115 17.59 -5.34 7.93
N ASN A 116 16.51 -5.07 7.19
CA ASN A 116 16.09 -3.73 6.81
C ASN A 116 15.49 -3.06 8.06
N ILE A 117 16.36 -2.50 8.91
CA ILE A 117 15.95 -1.83 10.14
C ILE A 117 15.75 -0.34 9.83
N THR A 118 14.64 0.20 10.26
CA THR A 118 14.32 1.61 10.18
C THR A 118 13.86 2.09 11.55
N TYR A 119 14.34 3.25 11.96
CA TYR A 119 13.88 3.95 13.15
C TYR A 119 12.87 5.00 12.75
N LEU A 120 11.80 5.14 13.54
CA LEU A 120 10.71 6.04 13.19
C LEU A 120 10.20 6.76 14.44
N LYS A 121 10.04 8.09 14.33
CA LYS A 121 9.24 8.91 15.25
C LYS A 121 7.84 8.93 14.65
N PRO A 122 6.85 8.23 15.23
CA PRO A 122 5.53 8.11 14.62
C PRO A 122 4.71 9.39 14.78
N LEU A 123 3.98 9.77 13.73
CA LEU A 123 3.07 10.91 13.75
C LEU A 123 1.60 10.45 13.64
N CYS A 124 1.29 9.68 12.62
CA CYS A 124 -0.06 9.19 12.36
C CYS A 124 -0.06 7.98 11.42
N ILE A 125 -1.22 7.36 11.26
CA ILE A 125 -1.46 6.34 10.24
C ILE A 125 -2.41 6.94 9.21
N GLN A 126 -2.04 6.89 7.94
CA GLN A 126 -2.81 7.47 6.85
C GLN A 126 -2.91 6.50 5.67
N LYS A 127 -4.06 6.51 4.99
CA LYS A 127 -4.26 5.77 3.73
C LYS A 127 -3.60 6.50 2.57
N ASP A 128 -3.18 5.74 1.56
CA ASP A 128 -2.73 6.34 0.29
C ASP A 128 -3.91 6.97 -0.49
N THR A 129 -3.58 7.71 -1.53
CA THR A 129 -4.57 8.43 -2.35
C THR A 129 -5.64 7.52 -2.94
N GLU A 130 -5.28 6.30 -3.28
CA GLU A 130 -6.19 5.29 -3.85
C GLU A 130 -6.85 4.40 -2.77
N GLN A 131 -6.61 4.70 -1.49
CA GLN A 131 -7.12 3.95 -0.33
C GLN A 131 -6.80 2.44 -0.34
N LEU A 132 -5.69 2.07 -0.99
CA LEU A 132 -5.26 0.68 -1.10
C LEU A 132 -4.50 0.20 0.13
N TYR A 133 -3.69 1.07 0.74
CA TYR A 133 -2.78 0.69 1.82
C TYR A 133 -2.73 1.73 2.93
N ASN A 134 -2.44 1.25 4.16
CA ASN A 134 -2.15 2.12 5.29
C ASN A 134 -0.64 2.35 5.41
N TYR A 135 -0.27 3.60 5.67
CA TYR A 135 1.11 4.02 5.89
C TYR A 135 1.26 4.60 7.29
N LEU A 136 2.27 4.14 8.00
CA LEU A 136 2.76 4.77 9.21
C LEU A 136 3.66 5.93 8.81
N VAL A 137 3.25 7.14 9.17
CA VAL A 137 3.87 8.41 8.78
C VAL A 137 4.66 8.98 9.95
N GLY A 138 5.78 9.63 9.65
CA GLY A 138 6.58 10.33 10.65
C GLY A 138 7.94 10.76 10.15
N MET A 139 8.90 10.87 11.09
CA MET A 139 10.30 11.10 10.76
C MET A 139 11.05 9.78 10.83
N THR A 140 11.79 9.42 9.79
CA THR A 140 12.52 8.17 9.65
C THR A 140 14.02 8.37 9.69
N SER A 141 14.76 7.38 10.19
CA SER A 141 16.22 7.32 10.15
C SER A 141 16.69 5.88 9.99
N ALA A 142 17.82 5.67 9.32
CA ALA A 142 18.47 4.37 9.22
C ALA A 142 19.19 3.97 10.52
N GLN A 143 19.52 4.94 11.39
CA GLN A 143 20.24 4.76 12.65
C GLN A 143 19.53 5.47 13.80
N PRO A 144 19.66 5.00 15.05
CA PRO A 144 18.96 5.60 16.20
C PRO A 144 19.30 7.09 16.43
N GLY A 145 20.55 7.49 16.20
CA GLY A 145 21.07 8.86 16.33
C GLY A 145 21.39 9.55 15.01
N GLY A 146 21.03 8.93 13.88
CA GLY A 146 21.30 9.49 12.55
C GLY A 146 20.39 10.65 12.15
N PRO A 147 20.57 11.20 10.95
CA PRO A 147 19.72 12.26 10.44
C PRO A 147 18.28 11.75 10.30
N TRP A 148 17.32 12.60 10.68
CA TRP A 148 15.90 12.33 10.58
C TRP A 148 15.32 13.05 9.37
N GLY A 149 14.64 12.29 8.51
CA GLY A 149 13.93 12.81 7.35
C GLY A 149 12.45 12.45 7.38
N MET A 150 11.62 13.22 6.69
CA MET A 150 10.21 12.85 6.49
C MET A 150 10.12 11.50 5.81
N GLY A 151 9.26 10.63 6.29
CA GLY A 151 9.12 9.30 5.72
C GLY A 151 7.82 8.62 6.08
N CYS A 152 7.52 7.59 5.33
CA CYS A 152 6.40 6.70 5.60
C CYS A 152 6.82 5.24 5.42
N VAL A 153 6.14 4.37 6.14
CA VAL A 153 6.33 2.93 6.05
C VAL A 153 4.97 2.27 5.86
N ARG A 154 4.82 1.49 4.79
CA ARG A 154 3.60 0.73 4.55
C ARG A 154 3.39 -0.29 5.65
N LEU A 155 2.19 -0.36 6.23
CA LEU A 155 1.88 -1.21 7.38
C LEU A 155 2.24 -2.68 7.10
N SER A 156 1.83 -3.22 5.96
CA SER A 156 2.11 -4.60 5.56
C SER A 156 3.58 -4.91 5.28
N SER A 157 4.46 -3.92 5.20
CA SER A 157 5.90 -4.12 5.08
C SER A 157 6.62 -4.28 6.42
N ILE A 158 5.94 -4.04 7.53
CA ILE A 158 6.52 -4.15 8.87
C ILE A 158 6.49 -5.61 9.33
N LYS A 159 7.67 -6.22 9.46
CA LYS A 159 7.83 -7.59 9.95
C LYS A 159 7.84 -7.67 11.48
N LYS A 160 8.56 -6.72 12.12
CA LYS A 160 8.65 -6.60 13.59
C LYS A 160 8.61 -5.13 13.97
N LEU A 161 7.98 -4.85 15.09
CA LEU A 161 7.87 -3.52 15.68
C LEU A 161 8.24 -3.60 17.16
N SER A 162 9.03 -2.63 17.65
CA SER A 162 9.31 -2.46 19.07
C SER A 162 9.43 -1.00 19.44
N SER A 163 8.83 -0.59 20.57
CA SER A 163 9.04 0.73 21.15
C SER A 163 10.41 0.80 21.83
N LEU A 164 11.09 1.92 21.68
CA LEU A 164 12.42 2.16 22.27
C LEU A 164 12.35 2.87 23.63
N LYS A 165 11.15 3.21 24.11
CA LYS A 165 10.94 3.93 25.38
C LYS A 165 11.73 5.25 25.46
N CYS A 166 11.98 5.89 24.33
CA CYS A 166 12.68 7.17 24.23
C CYS A 166 11.88 8.16 23.37
N SER A 167 12.12 9.47 23.60
CA SER A 167 11.34 10.52 22.95
C SER A 167 11.33 10.43 21.43
N GLY A 168 10.12 10.29 20.90
CA GLY A 168 9.77 10.37 19.49
C GLY A 168 9.15 11.71 19.09
N PHE A 169 9.38 12.79 19.88
CA PHE A 169 8.81 14.10 19.63
C PHE A 169 9.12 14.60 18.21
N ILE A 170 8.11 15.16 17.57
CA ILE A 170 8.18 15.82 16.25
C ILE A 170 7.74 17.25 16.45
N SER A 171 8.56 18.22 16.02
CA SER A 171 8.26 19.64 16.14
C SER A 171 7.01 20.04 15.36
N ALA A 172 6.35 21.13 15.76
CA ALA A 172 5.19 21.66 15.02
C ALA A 172 5.57 22.02 13.57
N ALA A 173 6.77 22.56 13.35
CA ALA A 173 7.27 22.89 12.02
C ALA A 173 7.45 21.63 11.14
N ASP A 174 7.97 20.52 11.71
CA ASP A 174 8.12 19.26 10.96
C ASP A 174 6.76 18.62 10.68
N ARG A 175 5.81 18.68 11.63
CA ARG A 175 4.42 18.21 11.40
C ARG A 175 3.77 18.97 10.25
N GLN A 176 3.94 20.28 10.20
CA GLN A 176 3.42 21.12 9.11
C GLN A 176 4.04 20.73 7.76
N LYS A 177 5.37 20.57 7.70
CA LYS A 177 6.07 20.11 6.48
C LYS A 177 5.59 18.73 6.00
N ILE A 178 5.37 17.80 6.92
CA ILE A 178 4.84 16.47 6.60
C ILE A 178 3.43 16.60 6.00
N ALA A 179 2.56 17.39 6.62
CA ALA A 179 1.18 17.59 6.14
C ALA A 179 1.16 18.21 4.72
N GLU A 180 1.95 19.25 4.49
CA GLU A 180 2.10 19.88 3.17
C GLU A 180 2.64 18.92 2.10
N ALA A 181 3.64 18.12 2.46
CA ALA A 181 4.23 17.13 1.55
C ALA A 181 3.21 16.04 1.18
N ILE A 182 2.41 15.58 2.15
CA ILE A 182 1.34 14.60 1.91
C ILE A 182 0.25 15.18 1.02
N GLN A 183 -0.21 16.40 1.31
CA GLN A 183 -1.22 17.08 0.50
C GLN A 183 -0.75 17.25 -0.94
N LYS A 184 0.53 17.56 -1.13
CA LYS A 184 1.13 17.83 -2.42
C LYS A 184 1.38 16.56 -3.26
N ASN A 185 1.90 15.51 -2.64
CA ASN A 185 2.43 14.34 -3.36
C ASN A 185 1.71 13.03 -3.05
N GLY A 186 0.90 12.99 -1.98
CA GLY A 186 0.36 11.76 -1.42
C GLY A 186 1.33 11.10 -0.41
N VAL A 187 0.78 10.38 0.55
CA VAL A 187 1.53 9.76 1.65
C VAL A 187 2.59 8.76 1.15
N GLN A 188 2.29 8.03 0.09
CA GLN A 188 3.17 7.01 -0.49
C GLN A 188 4.47 7.59 -1.08
N TYR A 189 4.49 8.89 -1.31
CA TYR A 189 5.66 9.62 -1.84
C TYR A 189 6.32 10.55 -0.82
N LEU A 190 5.95 10.47 0.45
CA LEU A 190 6.49 11.34 1.50
C LEU A 190 8.03 11.35 1.60
N PRO A 191 8.75 10.23 1.38
CA PRO A 191 10.22 10.23 1.37
C PRO A 191 10.84 10.98 0.18
N GLU A 192 10.04 11.29 -0.85
CA GLU A 192 10.54 11.88 -2.08
C GLU A 192 10.52 13.41 -2.01
N GLN A 193 11.70 14.01 -2.00
CA GLN A 193 11.87 15.46 -1.91
C GLN A 193 12.25 16.14 -3.24
N GLY A 194 12.00 15.46 -4.36
CA GLY A 194 12.29 16.02 -5.69
C GLY A 194 11.38 17.20 -6.06
N ALA A 195 11.89 18.13 -6.87
CA ALA A 195 11.09 19.19 -7.46
C ALA A 195 9.99 18.59 -8.38
N ARG A 196 8.77 19.10 -8.24
CA ARG A 196 7.68 18.76 -9.17
C ARG A 196 7.89 19.51 -10.47
N GLN A 197 7.60 18.85 -11.55
CA GLN A 197 7.64 19.46 -12.89
C GLN A 197 6.48 18.94 -13.74
N THR A 198 6.23 19.62 -14.83
CA THR A 198 5.24 19.17 -15.81
C THR A 198 5.85 18.07 -16.66
N ILE A 199 5.22 16.91 -16.66
CA ILE A 199 5.67 15.73 -17.41
C ILE A 199 4.57 15.30 -18.36
N LEU A 200 4.93 15.15 -19.63
CA LEU A 200 4.02 14.67 -20.69
C LEU A 200 4.30 13.21 -20.99
N VAL A 201 3.27 12.38 -20.89
CA VAL A 201 3.35 10.95 -21.19
C VAL A 201 2.30 10.58 -22.21
N GLN A 202 2.70 9.99 -23.31
CA GLN A 202 1.81 9.41 -24.30
C GLN A 202 1.57 7.94 -23.97
N LEU A 203 0.32 7.52 -23.97
CA LEU A 203 -0.07 6.12 -23.72
C LEU A 203 -0.67 5.51 -24.98
N THR A 204 -0.37 4.24 -25.23
CA THR A 204 -1.12 3.44 -26.20
C THR A 204 -2.53 3.12 -25.64
N PRO A 205 -3.48 2.63 -26.43
CA PRO A 205 -4.78 2.17 -25.91
C PRO A 205 -4.63 1.09 -24.82
N PHE A 206 -3.61 0.24 -24.93
CA PHE A 206 -3.29 -0.76 -23.90
C PHE A 206 -2.65 -0.12 -22.66
N GLY A 207 -1.77 0.87 -22.86
CA GLY A 207 -1.21 1.69 -21.79
C GLY A 207 -2.27 2.44 -21.00
N GLU A 208 -3.31 2.96 -21.66
CA GLU A 208 -4.45 3.58 -20.97
C GLU A 208 -5.20 2.58 -20.08
N ARG A 209 -5.46 1.37 -20.57
CA ARG A 209 -6.08 0.31 -19.75
C ARG A 209 -5.20 -0.03 -18.55
N LYS A 210 -3.88 -0.21 -18.74
CA LYS A 210 -2.92 -0.42 -17.65
C LYS A 210 -2.98 0.72 -16.64
N TYR A 211 -3.03 1.98 -17.09
CA TYR A 211 -3.11 3.15 -16.23
C TYR A 211 -4.37 3.15 -15.37
N GLN A 212 -5.51 2.73 -15.92
CA GLN A 212 -6.76 2.61 -15.18
C GLN A 212 -6.72 1.46 -14.16
N GLN A 213 -6.11 0.34 -14.51
CA GLN A 213 -6.06 -0.87 -13.68
C GLN A 213 -5.03 -0.82 -12.56
N ILE A 214 -3.84 -0.25 -12.82
CA ILE A 214 -2.74 -0.22 -11.86
C ILE A 214 -2.88 1.01 -10.97
N LEU A 215 -3.55 0.87 -9.84
CA LEU A 215 -3.80 1.97 -8.91
C LEU A 215 -2.60 2.28 -8.00
N HIS A 216 -1.78 1.27 -7.68
CA HIS A 216 -0.66 1.44 -6.76
C HIS A 216 0.40 2.37 -7.33
N LEU A 217 0.75 3.42 -6.58
CA LEU A 217 1.69 4.49 -6.97
C LEU A 217 1.26 5.25 -8.23
N ARG A 218 -0.02 5.24 -8.59
CA ARG A 218 -0.50 5.94 -9.76
C ARG A 218 -0.42 7.45 -9.56
N PRO A 219 0.36 8.19 -10.39
CA PRO A 219 0.34 9.64 -10.36
C PRO A 219 -0.99 10.13 -10.95
N GLN A 220 -1.59 11.16 -10.35
CA GLN A 220 -2.78 11.78 -10.91
C GLN A 220 -2.40 12.74 -12.03
N TYR A 221 -3.08 12.66 -13.17
CA TYR A 221 -2.88 13.61 -14.27
C TYR A 221 -3.67 14.91 -14.02
N ALA A 222 -3.08 16.03 -14.43
CA ALA A 222 -3.75 17.33 -14.40
C ALA A 222 -4.63 17.56 -15.63
N ARG A 223 -4.22 17.01 -16.79
CA ARG A 223 -4.91 17.17 -18.07
C ARG A 223 -4.70 15.95 -18.96
N LYS A 224 -5.71 15.62 -19.78
CA LYS A 224 -5.62 14.59 -20.82
C LYS A 224 -6.05 15.19 -22.15
N GLU A 225 -5.23 14.99 -23.20
CA GLU A 225 -5.53 15.41 -24.58
C GLU A 225 -5.25 14.23 -25.51
N GLY A 226 -6.29 13.60 -25.99
CA GLY A 226 -6.17 12.36 -26.75
C GLY A 226 -5.41 11.30 -25.96
N ALA A 227 -4.30 10.82 -26.52
CA ALA A 227 -3.41 9.83 -25.90
C ALA A 227 -2.34 10.46 -24.97
N VAL A 228 -2.28 11.80 -24.86
CA VAL A 228 -1.27 12.49 -24.08
C VAL A 228 -1.81 12.92 -22.72
N TYR A 229 -1.11 12.54 -21.68
CA TYR A 229 -1.40 12.83 -20.28
C TYR A 229 -0.37 13.82 -19.73
N THR A 230 -0.84 14.89 -19.11
CA THR A 230 -0.01 15.90 -18.42
C THR A 230 -0.04 15.62 -16.92
N PHE A 231 1.13 15.35 -16.35
CA PHE A 231 1.31 15.15 -14.92
C PHE A 231 2.08 16.33 -14.31
N THR A 232 1.72 16.71 -13.08
CA THR A 232 2.51 17.65 -12.28
C THR A 232 3.01 16.88 -11.06
N CYS A 233 4.19 16.25 -11.19
CA CYS A 233 4.75 15.37 -10.16
C CYS A 233 6.28 15.32 -10.25
N THR A 234 6.92 14.55 -9.37
CA THR A 234 8.37 14.37 -9.45
C THR A 234 8.72 13.37 -10.56
N PRO A 235 9.90 13.51 -11.21
CA PRO A 235 10.37 12.53 -12.20
C PRO A 235 10.38 11.10 -11.66
N ARG A 236 10.74 10.92 -10.39
CA ARG A 236 10.80 9.62 -9.75
C ARG A 236 9.42 8.96 -9.60
N GLN A 237 8.35 9.74 -9.41
CA GLN A 237 6.99 9.21 -9.42
C GLN A 237 6.65 8.59 -10.78
N VAL A 238 7.02 9.28 -11.86
CA VAL A 238 6.83 8.79 -13.24
C VAL A 238 7.70 7.56 -13.51
N GLU A 239 8.97 7.58 -13.10
CA GLU A 239 9.88 6.43 -13.23
C GLU A 239 9.32 5.19 -12.53
N ASN A 240 8.95 5.32 -11.26
CA ASN A 240 8.44 4.21 -10.44
C ASN A 240 7.12 3.63 -11.00
N TYR A 241 6.31 4.47 -11.65
CA TYR A 241 5.03 4.05 -12.16
C TYR A 241 5.08 3.56 -13.60
N PHE A 242 5.65 4.35 -14.53
CA PHE A 242 5.57 4.07 -15.96
C PHE A 242 6.67 3.16 -16.51
N PHE A 243 7.77 2.93 -15.78
CA PHE A 243 8.83 2.03 -16.26
C PHE A 243 8.31 0.62 -16.60
N LYS A 244 7.36 0.10 -15.84
CA LYS A 244 6.74 -1.21 -16.07
C LYS A 244 5.78 -1.27 -17.27
N PHE A 245 5.49 -0.14 -17.91
CA PHE A 245 4.60 -0.08 -19.08
C PHE A 245 5.33 -0.49 -20.37
N GLY A 246 6.67 -0.42 -20.40
CA GLY A 246 7.44 -0.73 -21.59
C GLY A 246 7.07 0.19 -22.75
N HIS A 247 6.77 -0.39 -23.91
CA HIS A 247 6.38 0.35 -25.11
C HIS A 247 4.99 1.02 -25.03
N ASP A 248 4.19 0.71 -24.01
CA ASP A 248 2.85 1.25 -23.85
C ASP A 248 2.81 2.66 -23.23
N ALA A 249 3.96 3.18 -22.78
CA ALA A 249 4.12 4.53 -22.27
C ALA A 249 5.39 5.18 -22.83
N LYS A 250 5.23 6.35 -23.47
CA LYS A 250 6.33 7.16 -23.98
C LYS A 250 6.37 8.49 -23.26
N ILE A 251 7.52 8.81 -22.66
CA ILE A 251 7.77 10.13 -22.08
C ILE A 251 8.04 11.10 -23.20
N LEU A 252 7.26 12.16 -23.31
CA LEU A 252 7.41 13.21 -24.31
C LEU A 252 8.19 14.42 -23.78
N ALA A 253 7.99 14.74 -22.50
CA ALA A 253 8.67 15.85 -21.84
C ALA A 253 8.76 15.59 -20.33
N PRO A 254 9.79 16.10 -19.65
CA PRO A 254 10.97 16.78 -20.20
C PRO A 254 11.92 15.81 -20.91
N GLN A 255 12.76 16.34 -21.82
CA GLN A 255 13.68 15.53 -22.63
C GLN A 255 14.66 14.71 -21.78
N GLU A 256 15.18 15.28 -20.69
CA GLU A 256 16.10 14.58 -19.78
C GLU A 256 15.48 13.29 -19.20
N LEU A 257 14.18 13.33 -18.86
CA LEU A 257 13.46 12.16 -18.36
C LEU A 257 13.21 11.13 -19.47
N ALA A 258 12.89 11.59 -20.69
CA ALA A 258 12.74 10.73 -21.87
C ALA A 258 14.04 9.99 -22.16
N ASP A 259 15.17 10.70 -22.15
CA ASP A 259 16.51 10.12 -22.38
C ASP A 259 16.90 9.13 -21.27
N LYS A 260 16.49 9.42 -20.02
CA LYS A 260 16.69 8.49 -18.91
C LYS A 260 15.92 7.19 -19.13
N PHE A 261 14.64 7.25 -19.50
CA PHE A 261 13.83 6.07 -19.83
C PHE A 261 14.45 5.26 -20.96
N LYS A 262 14.90 5.94 -22.03
CA LYS A 262 15.57 5.31 -23.14
C LYS A 262 16.79 4.49 -22.67
N ARG A 263 17.71 5.11 -21.91
CA ARG A 263 18.88 4.41 -21.34
C ARG A 263 18.50 3.23 -20.45
N MET A 264 17.44 3.36 -19.65
CA MET A 264 16.98 2.27 -18.78
C MET A 264 16.47 1.08 -19.59
N TYR A 265 15.73 1.31 -20.69
CA TYR A 265 15.25 0.24 -21.56
C TYR A 265 16.37 -0.40 -22.38
N GLU A 266 17.31 0.41 -22.90
CA GLU A 266 18.51 -0.09 -23.61
C GLU A 266 19.35 -0.98 -22.67
N SER A 267 19.59 -0.53 -21.44
CA SER A 267 20.29 -1.33 -20.44
C SER A 267 19.54 -2.61 -20.05
N ALA A 268 18.23 -2.59 -20.07
CA ALA A 268 17.42 -3.78 -19.82
C ALA A 268 17.51 -4.76 -21.01
N ALA A 269 17.44 -4.27 -22.25
CA ALA A 269 17.56 -5.08 -23.47
C ALA A 269 18.92 -5.77 -23.57
N ALA A 270 20.00 -5.05 -23.25
CA ALA A 270 21.37 -5.59 -23.24
C ALA A 270 21.62 -6.76 -22.26
N GLN A 271 20.67 -7.08 -21.36
CA GLN A 271 20.75 -8.28 -20.50
C GLN A 271 20.33 -9.56 -21.23
N TYR A 272 19.73 -9.45 -22.42
CA TYR A 272 19.21 -10.58 -23.19
C TYR A 272 20.04 -10.84 -24.48
N GLU A 273 21.04 -10.03 -24.73
CA GLU A 273 22.07 -10.23 -25.76
C GLU A 273 23.25 -11.02 -25.18
#